data_c247385c57e0cf38c74a7bd6f090e717
#
_entry.id   c247385c57e0cf38c74a7bd6f090e717
#
_cell.length_a   1.000
_cell.length_b   1.000
_cell.length_c   1.000
_cell.angle_alpha   90.00
_cell.angle_beta   90.00
_cell.angle_gamma   90.00
#
_symmetry.space_group_name_H-M   'P 1'
#
loop_
_entity.id
_entity.type
_entity.pdbx_description
1 polymer ?
#
loop_
_entity_poly.entity_id
_entity_poly.type
_entity_poly.pdbx_seq_one_letter_code
_entity_poly.pdbx_strand_id
1 'polypeptide(L)'
;MTDKDQRNVESALHHLDVLKSYLKQGTMDDPVLFDAVCLRLGASIEVAAKLSDEARTRAFGTTWRAIWSTRNRIAHAYEYIDPQLIRSTVEGDLAAYESALRGLLRKEPGA
;
A
#
# COMPACT_ATOMS: atom_id res chain seq x y z
N MET A 1 -15.92 -11.98 1.65
CA MET A 1 -15.50 -10.64 1.20
C MET A 1 -16.61 -10.03 0.37
N THR A 2 -16.96 -8.79 0.61
CA THR A 2 -18.03 -8.09 -0.13
C THR A 2 -17.54 -7.63 -1.50
N ASP A 3 -18.49 -7.28 -2.40
CA ASP A 3 -18.14 -6.70 -3.68
C ASP A 3 -17.39 -5.37 -3.51
N LYS A 4 -17.75 -4.60 -2.48
CA LYS A 4 -17.06 -3.36 -2.15
C LYS A 4 -15.61 -3.65 -1.74
N ASP A 5 -15.41 -4.67 -0.91
CA ASP A 5 -14.06 -5.09 -0.53
C ASP A 5 -13.24 -5.47 -1.75
N GLN A 6 -13.82 -6.24 -2.66
CA GLN A 6 -13.11 -6.65 -3.88
C GLN A 6 -12.67 -5.43 -4.70
N ARG A 7 -13.56 -4.46 -4.90
CA ARG A 7 -13.23 -3.23 -5.62
C ARG A 7 -12.12 -2.44 -4.92
N ASN A 8 -12.15 -2.39 -3.60
CA ASN A 8 -11.12 -1.69 -2.83
C ASN A 8 -9.77 -2.40 -2.92
N VAL A 9 -9.76 -3.73 -2.88
CA VAL A 9 -8.51 -4.50 -3.09
C VAL A 9 -7.93 -4.20 -4.47
N GLU A 10 -8.76 -4.26 -5.51
CA GLU A 10 -8.32 -4.01 -6.87
C GLU A 10 -7.78 -2.58 -7.03
N SER A 11 -8.43 -1.61 -6.41
CA SER A 11 -7.99 -0.21 -6.45
C SER A 11 -6.66 -0.03 -5.72
N ALA A 12 -6.50 -0.64 -4.54
CA ALA A 12 -5.25 -0.58 -3.79
C ALA A 12 -4.10 -1.20 -4.60
N LEU A 13 -4.36 -2.33 -5.26
CA LEU A 13 -3.37 -2.99 -6.12
C LEU A 13 -3.03 -2.14 -7.35
N HIS A 14 -4.01 -1.45 -7.93
CA HIS A 14 -3.78 -0.55 -9.05
C HIS A 14 -2.77 0.55 -8.67
N HIS A 15 -2.95 1.17 -7.51
CA HIS A 15 -1.99 2.18 -7.04
C HIS A 15 -0.57 1.61 -6.90
N LEU A 16 -0.45 0.36 -6.46
CA LEU A 16 0.86 -0.30 -6.38
C LEU A 16 1.46 -0.57 -7.76
N ASP A 17 0.63 -0.95 -8.73
CA ASP A 17 1.11 -1.17 -10.10
C ASP A 17 1.67 0.13 -10.70
N VAL A 18 0.98 1.25 -10.47
CA VAL A 18 1.46 2.56 -10.91
C VAL A 18 2.76 2.93 -10.19
N LEU A 19 2.83 2.70 -8.88
CA LEU A 19 4.06 2.93 -8.11
C LEU A 19 5.23 2.16 -8.71
N LYS A 20 5.03 0.88 -9.00
CA LYS A 20 6.07 0.03 -9.57
C LYS A 20 6.48 0.52 -10.96
N SER A 21 5.56 1.06 -11.74
CA SER A 21 5.88 1.65 -13.03
C SER A 21 6.81 2.86 -12.90
N TYR A 22 6.63 3.66 -11.84
CA TYR A 22 7.51 4.79 -11.56
C TYR A 22 8.93 4.30 -11.23
N LEU A 23 9.05 3.23 -10.44
CA LEU A 23 10.36 2.69 -10.07
C LEU A 23 11.15 2.16 -11.28
N LYS A 24 10.48 1.85 -12.38
CA LYS A 24 11.14 1.46 -13.62
C LYS A 24 11.70 2.65 -14.40
N GLN A 25 11.26 3.87 -14.07
CA GLN A 25 11.67 5.08 -14.79
C GLN A 25 12.89 5.77 -14.19
N GLY A 26 13.26 5.41 -12.97
CA GLY A 26 14.38 6.03 -12.28
C GLY A 26 14.51 5.53 -10.86
N THR A 27 15.20 6.30 -10.02
CA THR A 27 15.44 5.94 -8.63
C THR A 27 14.73 6.91 -7.69
N MET A 28 14.54 6.49 -6.44
CA MET A 28 13.96 7.35 -5.40
C MET A 28 14.88 8.48 -4.95
N ASP A 29 16.10 8.55 -5.49
CA ASP A 29 16.99 9.71 -5.30
C ASP A 29 16.48 10.94 -6.08
N ASP A 30 15.69 10.71 -7.14
CA ASP A 30 15.01 11.79 -7.87
C ASP A 30 13.83 12.28 -7.02
N PRO A 31 13.83 13.58 -6.61
CA PRO A 31 12.73 14.09 -5.76
C PRO A 31 11.34 13.97 -6.38
N VAL A 32 11.23 14.14 -7.70
CA VAL A 32 9.94 14.04 -8.39
C VAL A 32 9.43 12.60 -8.31
N LEU A 33 10.30 11.64 -8.58
CA LEU A 33 9.93 10.23 -8.52
C LEU A 33 9.61 9.83 -7.08
N PHE A 34 10.38 10.29 -6.10
CA PHE A 34 10.12 10.04 -4.69
C PHE A 34 8.73 10.53 -4.28
N ASP A 35 8.37 11.76 -4.67
CA ASP A 35 7.05 12.33 -4.35
C ASP A 35 5.93 11.52 -5.00
N ALA A 36 6.12 11.08 -6.24
CA ALA A 36 5.14 10.26 -6.94
C ALA A 36 4.95 8.90 -6.27
N VAL A 37 6.04 8.27 -5.82
CA VAL A 37 5.98 6.99 -5.08
C VAL A 37 5.24 7.17 -3.77
N CYS A 38 5.52 8.23 -3.01
CA CYS A 38 4.83 8.52 -1.76
C CYS A 38 3.33 8.71 -1.97
N LEU A 39 2.93 9.44 -3.02
CA LEU A 39 1.53 9.64 -3.34
C LEU A 39 0.80 8.31 -3.57
N ARG A 40 1.40 7.44 -4.38
CA ARG A 40 0.76 6.16 -4.70
C ARG A 40 0.73 5.20 -3.53
N LEU A 41 1.79 5.17 -2.73
CA LEU A 41 1.83 4.34 -1.52
C LEU A 41 0.75 4.78 -0.54
N GLY A 42 0.68 6.09 -0.26
CA GLY A 42 -0.35 6.64 0.62
C GLY A 42 -1.76 6.37 0.12
N ALA A 43 -1.99 6.55 -1.19
CA ALA A 43 -3.30 6.29 -1.80
C ALA A 43 -3.70 4.82 -1.69
N SER A 44 -2.78 3.89 -1.92
CA SER A 44 -3.04 2.46 -1.77
C SER A 44 -3.49 2.12 -0.35
N ILE A 45 -2.75 2.64 0.65
CA ILE A 45 -3.07 2.36 2.06
C ILE A 45 -4.42 2.98 2.45
N GLU A 46 -4.74 4.19 1.97
CA GLU A 46 -6.04 4.80 2.24
C GLU A 46 -7.19 3.98 1.68
N VAL A 47 -7.02 3.41 0.50
CA VAL A 47 -8.05 2.54 -0.08
C VAL A 47 -8.16 1.24 0.74
N ALA A 48 -7.03 0.66 1.15
CA ALA A 48 -7.03 -0.53 2.00
C ALA A 48 -7.73 -0.28 3.34
N ALA A 49 -7.66 0.95 3.86
CA ALA A 49 -8.37 1.33 5.09
C ALA A 49 -9.90 1.26 4.95
N LYS A 50 -10.41 1.29 3.73
CA LYS A 50 -11.85 1.19 3.46
C LYS A 50 -12.36 -0.26 3.43
N LEU A 51 -11.47 -1.23 3.51
CA LEU A 51 -11.86 -2.63 3.60
C LEU A 51 -12.69 -2.85 4.87
N SER A 52 -13.61 -3.83 4.82
CA SER A 52 -14.32 -4.26 6.03
C SER A 52 -13.33 -4.72 7.09
N ASP A 53 -13.72 -4.63 8.35
CA ASP A 53 -12.88 -5.09 9.46
C ASP A 53 -12.45 -6.54 9.28
N GLU A 54 -13.36 -7.38 8.80
CA GLU A 54 -13.08 -8.79 8.54
C GLU A 54 -11.99 -8.96 7.49
N ALA A 55 -12.13 -8.30 6.34
CA ALA A 55 -11.15 -8.40 5.23
C ALA A 55 -9.79 -7.84 5.65
N ARG A 56 -9.79 -6.68 6.31
CA ARG A 56 -8.55 -6.04 6.73
C ARG A 56 -7.82 -6.88 7.78
N THR A 57 -8.55 -7.44 8.74
CA THR A 57 -7.96 -8.32 9.76
C THR A 57 -7.40 -9.59 9.13
N ARG A 58 -8.12 -10.16 8.17
CA ARG A 58 -7.67 -11.38 7.48
C ARG A 58 -6.40 -11.12 6.66
N ALA A 59 -6.29 -9.96 6.02
CA ALA A 59 -5.13 -9.62 5.21
C ALA A 59 -3.91 -9.25 6.06
N PHE A 60 -4.11 -8.41 7.06
CA PHE A 60 -3.01 -7.72 7.75
C PHE A 60 -2.89 -8.04 9.24
N GLY A 61 -4.00 -8.39 9.90
CA GLY A 61 -3.98 -8.65 11.33
C GLY A 61 -3.36 -7.49 12.10
N THR A 62 -2.41 -7.80 12.97
CA THR A 62 -1.74 -6.81 13.80
C THR A 62 -0.77 -5.90 13.03
N THR A 63 -0.39 -6.26 11.81
CA THR A 63 0.51 -5.41 11.01
C THR A 63 -0.18 -4.16 10.48
N TRP A 64 -1.51 -4.11 10.50
CA TRP A 64 -2.25 -2.95 10.00
C TRP A 64 -1.84 -1.64 10.68
N ARG A 65 -1.57 -1.67 11.98
CA ARG A 65 -1.16 -0.47 12.71
C ARG A 65 0.11 0.15 12.11
N ALA A 66 1.11 -0.67 11.78
CA ALA A 66 2.35 -0.20 11.16
C ALA A 66 2.11 0.34 9.76
N ILE A 67 1.25 -0.33 8.98
CA ILE A 67 0.87 0.11 7.63
C ILE A 67 0.21 1.48 7.69
N TRP A 68 -0.77 1.65 8.57
CA TRP A 68 -1.48 2.92 8.72
C TRP A 68 -0.55 4.03 9.22
N SER A 69 0.40 3.71 10.08
CA SER A 69 1.42 4.66 10.53
C SER A 69 2.24 5.20 9.36
N THR A 70 2.58 4.36 8.39
CA THR A 70 3.29 4.80 7.17
C THR A 70 2.46 5.82 6.39
N ARG A 71 1.17 5.54 6.19
CA ARG A 71 0.26 6.50 5.52
C ARG A 71 0.21 7.82 6.26
N ASN A 72 0.13 7.79 7.59
CA ASN A 72 0.07 9.01 8.39
C ASN A 72 1.34 9.85 8.23
N ARG A 73 2.50 9.22 8.20
CA ARG A 73 3.77 9.93 7.98
C ARG A 73 3.78 10.63 6.63
N ILE A 74 3.28 9.97 5.59
CA ILE A 74 3.19 10.57 4.25
C ILE A 74 2.21 11.74 4.25
N ALA A 75 1.01 11.54 4.82
CA ALA A 75 -0.07 12.52 4.78
C ALA A 75 0.22 13.78 5.60
N HIS A 76 0.98 13.64 6.70
CA HIS A 76 1.22 14.74 7.63
C HIS A 76 2.64 15.29 7.58
N ALA A 77 3.43 14.91 6.58
CA ALA A 77 4.80 15.39 6.42
C ALA A 77 4.85 16.69 5.62
N TYR A 78 4.34 17.76 6.22
CA TYR A 78 4.25 19.06 5.54
C TYR A 78 5.61 19.66 5.24
N GLU A 79 6.62 19.35 6.05
CA GLU A 79 7.95 19.92 5.90
C GLU A 79 8.98 18.90 5.43
N TYR A 80 8.87 17.66 5.93
CA TYR A 80 9.89 16.66 5.67
C TYR A 80 9.36 15.23 5.84
N ILE A 81 9.57 14.41 4.80
CA ILE A 81 9.40 12.96 4.88
C ILE A 81 10.82 12.39 4.87
N ASP A 82 11.13 11.52 5.83
CA ASP A 82 12.42 10.84 5.86
C ASP A 82 12.53 9.88 4.66
N PRO A 83 13.40 10.16 3.67
CA PRO A 83 13.50 9.33 2.48
C PRO A 83 13.96 7.90 2.80
N GLN A 84 14.78 7.72 3.84
CA GLN A 84 15.28 6.40 4.21
C GLN A 84 14.15 5.51 4.74
N LEU A 85 13.21 6.09 5.47
CA LEU A 85 12.07 5.36 6.00
C LEU A 85 11.18 4.85 4.87
N ILE A 86 10.87 5.71 3.89
CA ILE A 86 10.02 5.33 2.75
C ILE A 86 10.75 4.32 1.86
N ARG A 87 12.05 4.53 1.62
CA ARG A 87 12.85 3.57 0.85
C ARG A 87 12.86 2.19 1.52
N SER A 88 13.07 2.15 2.83
CA SER A 88 13.04 0.91 3.60
C SER A 88 11.70 0.20 3.50
N THR A 89 10.60 0.96 3.54
CA THR A 89 9.25 0.41 3.38
C THR A 89 9.06 -0.18 1.98
N VAL A 90 9.44 0.56 0.94
CA VAL A 90 9.27 0.11 -0.45
C VAL A 90 10.14 -1.11 -0.75
N GLU A 91 11.38 -1.13 -0.30
CA GLU A 91 12.32 -2.23 -0.56
C GLU A 91 12.07 -3.45 0.32
N GLY A 92 11.58 -3.26 1.56
CA GLY A 92 11.46 -4.34 2.53
C GLY A 92 10.03 -4.85 2.75
N ASP A 93 9.06 -3.94 2.81
CA ASP A 93 7.71 -4.29 3.28
C ASP A 93 6.65 -4.32 2.18
N LEU A 94 6.90 -3.68 1.05
CA LEU A 94 5.90 -3.53 -0.01
C LEU A 94 5.43 -4.87 -0.56
N ALA A 95 6.34 -5.81 -0.76
CA ALA A 95 6.00 -7.12 -1.30
C ALA A 95 5.04 -7.89 -0.38
N ALA A 96 5.23 -7.81 0.93
CA ALA A 96 4.34 -8.46 1.90
C ALA A 96 2.96 -7.81 1.91
N TYR A 97 2.91 -6.48 1.83
CA TYR A 97 1.67 -5.72 1.75
C TYR A 97 0.88 -6.10 0.49
N GLU A 98 1.54 -6.11 -0.65
CA GLU A 98 0.91 -6.51 -1.92
C GLU A 98 0.42 -7.95 -1.87
N SER A 99 1.22 -8.86 -1.35
CA SER A 99 0.86 -10.27 -1.24
C SER A 99 -0.38 -10.47 -0.37
N ALA A 100 -0.49 -9.72 0.73
CA ALA A 100 -1.66 -9.78 1.61
C ALA A 100 -2.93 -9.33 0.89
N LEU A 101 -2.85 -8.25 0.10
CA LEU A 101 -3.97 -7.79 -0.71
C LEU A 101 -4.38 -8.83 -1.76
N ARG A 102 -3.41 -9.39 -2.49
CA ARG A 102 -3.69 -10.43 -3.49
C ARG A 102 -4.30 -11.67 -2.87
N GLY A 103 -3.90 -11.98 -1.63
CA GLY A 103 -4.46 -13.10 -0.89
C GLY A 103 -5.95 -12.98 -0.66
N LEU A 104 -6.48 -11.77 -0.54
CA LEU A 104 -7.92 -11.54 -0.39
C LEU A 104 -8.71 -11.87 -1.67
N LEU A 105 -8.07 -11.80 -2.83
CA LEU A 105 -8.72 -12.08 -4.11
C LEU A 105 -8.75 -13.58 -4.44
N ARG A 106 -7.95 -14.40 -3.74
CA ARG A 106 -7.94 -15.83 -3.97
C ARG A 106 -9.22 -16.45 -3.44
N LYS A 107 -9.84 -17.29 -4.27
CA LYS A 107 -11.00 -18.04 -3.81
C LYS A 107 -10.55 -19.14 -2.86
N GLU A 108 -11.33 -19.33 -1.79
CA GLU A 108 -11.12 -20.44 -0.88
C GLU A 108 -11.27 -21.76 -1.62
N PRO A 109 -10.40 -22.76 -1.37
CA PRO A 109 -10.60 -24.09 -1.93
C PRO A 109 -11.98 -24.63 -1.55
N GLY A 110 -12.74 -25.07 -2.55
CA GLY A 110 -14.08 -25.60 -2.33
C GLY A 110 -15.19 -24.58 -2.11
N ALA A 111 -14.88 -23.31 -2.25
CA ALA A 111 -15.88 -22.26 -2.15
C ALA A 111 -16.60 -22.06 -3.47
#